data_ba87b5f194ac28712d0604913c684cd1
#
_entry.id   ba87b5f194ac28712d0604913c684cd1
#
_cell.length_a   1.000
_cell.length_b   1.000
_cell.length_c   1.000
_cell.angle_alpha   90.00
_cell.angle_beta   90.00
_cell.angle_gamma   90.00
#
_symmetry.space_group_name_H-M   'P 1'
#
loop_
_entity.id
_entity.type
_entity.pdbx_description
1 polymer ?
#
loop_
_entity_poly.entity_id
_entity_poly.type
_entity_poly.pdbx_seq_one_letter_code
_entity_poly.pdbx_strand_id
1 'polypeptide(L)'
;DFEIAKKAISEMKQAKWPTALKTAKRARDKSVYNFIQWRHLLTKGNKASYYDYKTFIDKNEDYPRLGRVKYLAEHKLSTDTISPKKIIDWFGVDEPLSGFGKMILGESIILNGNTQKGISYIKEGWITAELSKSELRFYRKKFKKYLNADDYIKRADYLAWNNKYWDLKRLLRYLPKDYELLYTARQLLMSKSYGVDNAISKVPAKFKNDAGLNYDRLKWRRKRGRVDSSVEILVKIKNTKDYLVRPDKWWFEREIISRSLIYKKKYALAYKIASNHALTDGPEYAAAEWMSGWIALSFLDDPLLAKDHFENFYNNVGYPISTSRGAYWLSLIH
;
A
#
# COMPACT_ATOMS: atom_id res chain seq x y z
N ASP A 1 20.72 37.59 -3.25
CA ASP A 1 19.80 36.41 -3.28
C ASP A 1 19.31 35.97 -1.89
N PHE A 2 20.10 36.21 -0.82
CA PHE A 2 19.71 35.75 0.53
C PHE A 2 18.37 36.33 0.99
N GLU A 3 18.14 37.62 0.89
CA GLU A 3 16.87 38.27 1.29
C GLU A 3 15.68 37.79 0.43
N ILE A 4 15.93 37.54 -0.87
CA ILE A 4 14.91 36.99 -1.78
C ILE A 4 14.54 35.55 -1.36
N ALA A 5 15.55 34.73 -1.07
CA ALA A 5 15.33 33.38 -0.61
C ALA A 5 14.56 33.32 0.74
N LYS A 6 14.98 34.13 1.72
CA LYS A 6 14.34 34.30 3.02
C LYS A 6 12.85 34.67 2.88
N LYS A 7 12.56 35.67 2.03
CA LYS A 7 11.20 36.12 1.75
C LYS A 7 10.38 35.00 1.06
N ALA A 8 10.91 34.40 0.00
CA ALA A 8 10.21 33.32 -0.72
C ALA A 8 9.90 32.12 0.18
N ILE A 9 10.85 31.72 1.05
CA ILE A 9 10.64 30.65 2.03
C ILE A 9 9.58 31.03 3.07
N SER A 10 9.56 32.29 3.52
CA SER A 10 8.52 32.78 4.44
C SER A 10 7.13 32.71 3.82
N GLU A 11 7.00 33.17 2.56
CA GLU A 11 5.75 33.11 1.79
C GLU A 11 5.30 31.67 1.53
N MET A 12 6.24 30.75 1.23
CA MET A 12 6.01 29.32 1.10
C MET A 12 5.46 28.68 2.39
N LYS A 13 6.06 29.00 3.54
CA LYS A 13 5.60 28.52 4.86
C LYS A 13 4.18 28.97 5.17
N GLN A 14 3.75 30.11 4.64
CA GLN A 14 2.38 30.63 4.74
C GLN A 14 1.45 30.07 3.66
N ALA A 15 1.90 29.10 2.86
CA ALA A 15 1.17 28.52 1.72
C ALA A 15 0.78 29.54 0.63
N LYS A 16 1.44 30.69 0.57
CA LYS A 16 1.26 31.73 -0.47
C LYS A 16 2.04 31.38 -1.73
N TRP A 17 1.71 30.24 -2.34
CA TRP A 17 2.49 29.64 -3.44
C TRP A 17 2.72 30.58 -4.65
N PRO A 18 1.69 31.29 -5.19
CA PRO A 18 1.91 32.18 -6.34
C PRO A 18 2.91 33.29 -6.03
N THR A 19 2.82 33.88 -4.84
CA THR A 19 3.72 34.94 -4.39
C THR A 19 5.13 34.42 -4.16
N ALA A 20 5.25 33.27 -3.46
CA ALA A 20 6.54 32.62 -3.21
C ALA A 20 7.29 32.28 -4.51
N LEU A 21 6.60 31.73 -5.51
CA LEU A 21 7.16 31.44 -6.82
C LEU A 21 7.58 32.74 -7.56
N LYS A 22 6.75 33.77 -7.50
CA LYS A 22 7.07 35.08 -8.10
C LYS A 22 8.30 35.72 -7.43
N THR A 23 8.38 35.66 -6.10
CA THR A 23 9.53 36.18 -5.33
C THR A 23 10.80 35.39 -5.68
N ALA A 24 10.72 34.03 -5.66
CA ALA A 24 11.87 33.19 -5.96
C ALA A 24 12.44 33.35 -7.38
N LYS A 25 11.61 33.69 -8.39
CA LYS A 25 12.05 33.94 -9.76
C LYS A 25 13.01 35.14 -9.87
N ARG A 26 13.02 36.05 -8.90
CA ARG A 26 13.89 37.25 -8.87
C ARG A 26 15.32 36.93 -8.44
N ALA A 27 15.55 35.75 -7.82
CA ALA A 27 16.89 35.33 -7.46
C ALA A 27 17.73 35.04 -8.72
N ARG A 28 19.01 35.41 -8.67
CA ARG A 28 19.98 35.08 -9.72
C ARG A 28 20.24 33.57 -9.71
N ASP A 29 20.40 33.01 -8.52
CA ASP A 29 20.54 31.57 -8.32
C ASP A 29 19.19 30.88 -8.51
N LYS A 30 19.11 30.04 -9.53
CA LYS A 30 17.91 29.27 -9.86
C LYS A 30 17.56 28.20 -8.84
N SER A 31 18.48 27.82 -7.97
CA SER A 31 18.24 26.83 -6.90
C SER A 31 17.11 27.28 -5.97
N VAL A 32 17.00 28.59 -5.69
CA VAL A 32 15.92 29.17 -4.88
C VAL A 32 14.56 28.90 -5.51
N TYR A 33 14.44 29.20 -6.82
CA TYR A 33 13.17 28.93 -7.54
C TYR A 33 12.84 27.46 -7.63
N ASN A 34 13.82 26.63 -7.98
CA ASN A 34 13.63 25.19 -8.10
C ASN A 34 13.19 24.56 -6.76
N PHE A 35 13.78 25.00 -5.63
CA PHE A 35 13.37 24.56 -4.32
C PHE A 35 11.90 24.92 -4.00
N ILE A 36 11.48 26.16 -4.23
CA ILE A 36 10.11 26.61 -3.97
C ILE A 36 9.12 25.86 -4.89
N GLN A 37 9.47 25.70 -6.18
CA GLN A 37 8.67 24.96 -7.14
C GLN A 37 8.53 23.49 -6.73
N TRP A 38 9.62 22.82 -6.37
CA TRP A 38 9.62 21.45 -5.88
C TRP A 38 8.70 21.27 -4.66
N ARG A 39 8.81 22.15 -3.67
CA ARG A 39 7.93 22.14 -2.49
C ARG A 39 6.47 22.33 -2.86
N HIS A 40 6.16 23.24 -3.79
CA HIS A 40 4.82 23.44 -4.32
C HIS A 40 4.27 22.19 -4.98
N LEU A 41 5.03 21.56 -5.88
CA LEU A 41 4.62 20.36 -6.60
C LEU A 41 4.37 19.18 -5.67
N LEU A 42 5.11 19.06 -4.56
CA LEU A 42 4.88 18.03 -3.54
C LEU A 42 3.69 18.31 -2.61
N THR A 43 3.14 19.53 -2.62
CA THR A 43 2.03 19.89 -1.73
C THR A 43 0.71 19.30 -2.24
N LYS A 44 -0.01 18.62 -1.35
CA LYS A 44 -1.31 18.03 -1.69
C LYS A 44 -2.32 19.12 -2.08
N GLY A 45 -3.05 18.88 -3.16
CA GLY A 45 -4.10 19.80 -3.64
C GLY A 45 -3.57 21.08 -4.30
N ASN A 46 -2.29 21.13 -4.69
CA ASN A 46 -1.74 22.25 -5.45
C ASN A 46 -2.47 22.43 -6.80
N LYS A 47 -2.43 23.66 -7.32
CA LYS A 47 -3.06 24.05 -8.59
C LYS A 47 -2.14 23.92 -9.81
N ALA A 48 -0.94 23.33 -9.65
CA ALA A 48 -0.02 23.13 -10.74
C ALA A 48 -0.64 22.25 -11.83
N SER A 49 -0.40 22.60 -13.08
CA SER A 49 -0.80 21.82 -14.25
C SER A 49 0.16 20.64 -14.49
N TYR A 50 -0.23 19.71 -15.37
CA TYR A 50 0.68 18.68 -15.86
C TYR A 50 1.97 19.29 -16.46
N TYR A 51 1.86 20.38 -17.21
CA TYR A 51 3.02 21.01 -17.83
C TYR A 51 4.00 21.63 -16.83
N ASP A 52 3.50 22.11 -15.68
CA ASP A 52 4.38 22.58 -14.60
C ASP A 52 5.20 21.43 -14.02
N TYR A 53 4.58 20.27 -13.83
CA TYR A 53 5.26 19.06 -13.40
C TYR A 53 6.28 18.57 -14.44
N LYS A 54 5.84 18.45 -15.71
CA LYS A 54 6.71 18.00 -16.80
C LYS A 54 7.94 18.89 -16.94
N THR A 55 7.74 20.21 -16.99
CA THR A 55 8.85 21.16 -17.10
C THR A 55 9.84 21.05 -15.93
N PHE A 56 9.33 20.80 -14.72
CA PHE A 56 10.20 20.61 -13.56
C PHE A 56 10.99 19.30 -13.66
N ILE A 57 10.35 18.21 -14.02
CA ILE A 57 10.97 16.89 -14.17
C ILE A 57 12.07 16.92 -15.22
N ASP A 58 11.78 17.49 -16.42
CA ASP A 58 12.71 17.56 -17.54
C ASP A 58 13.97 18.39 -17.23
N LYS A 59 13.88 19.35 -16.30
CA LYS A 59 15.00 20.26 -15.96
C LYS A 59 15.76 19.87 -14.69
N ASN A 60 15.29 18.91 -13.94
CA ASN A 60 15.80 18.59 -12.61
C ASN A 60 15.82 17.07 -12.38
N GLU A 61 16.51 16.32 -13.24
CA GLU A 61 16.51 14.84 -13.23
C GLU A 61 17.03 14.22 -11.92
N ASP A 62 17.96 14.87 -11.24
CA ASP A 62 18.56 14.42 -9.98
C ASP A 62 17.88 15.00 -8.72
N TYR A 63 16.72 15.65 -8.88
CA TYR A 63 16.12 16.32 -7.73
C TYR A 63 15.52 15.32 -6.71
N PRO A 64 15.63 15.59 -5.41
CA PRO A 64 15.12 14.66 -4.39
C PRO A 64 13.64 14.34 -4.57
N ARG A 65 13.27 13.07 -4.37
CA ARG A 65 11.88 12.56 -4.44
C ARG A 65 11.22 12.77 -5.81
N LEU A 66 12.00 12.74 -6.89
CA LEU A 66 11.48 12.93 -8.24
C LEU A 66 10.42 11.88 -8.61
N GLY A 67 10.57 10.62 -8.15
CA GLY A 67 9.54 9.60 -8.30
C GLY A 67 8.18 10.00 -7.70
N ARG A 68 8.19 10.73 -6.57
CA ARG A 68 6.94 11.27 -5.99
C ARG A 68 6.38 12.41 -6.83
N VAL A 69 7.23 13.26 -7.41
CA VAL A 69 6.79 14.31 -8.33
C VAL A 69 6.15 13.70 -9.58
N LYS A 70 6.78 12.68 -10.19
CA LYS A 70 6.22 11.91 -11.33
C LYS A 70 4.85 11.30 -10.97
N TYR A 71 4.74 10.62 -9.82
CA TYR A 71 3.47 10.07 -9.33
C TYR A 71 2.36 11.15 -9.24
N LEU A 72 2.69 12.33 -8.74
CA LEU A 72 1.71 13.43 -8.62
C LEU A 72 1.38 14.07 -9.98
N ALA A 73 2.33 14.08 -10.93
CA ALA A 73 2.11 14.51 -12.30
C ALA A 73 1.07 13.63 -13.01
N GLU A 74 1.10 12.31 -12.78
CA GLU A 74 0.11 11.39 -13.34
C GLU A 74 -1.32 11.79 -12.98
N HIS A 75 -1.56 12.28 -11.77
CA HIS A 75 -2.88 12.74 -11.31
C HIS A 75 -3.31 14.08 -11.91
N LYS A 76 -2.49 14.69 -12.76
CA LYS A 76 -2.82 15.89 -13.55
C LYS A 76 -3.10 15.58 -15.02
N LEU A 77 -2.93 14.32 -15.42
CA LEU A 77 -3.21 13.89 -16.78
C LEU A 77 -4.72 13.85 -17.06
N SER A 78 -5.12 14.30 -18.22
CA SER A 78 -6.48 14.17 -18.72
C SER A 78 -6.47 14.16 -20.26
N THR A 79 -7.14 13.22 -20.88
CA THR A 79 -7.33 13.16 -22.32
C THR A 79 -8.21 14.28 -22.85
N ASP A 80 -8.94 15.00 -21.98
CA ASP A 80 -9.74 16.16 -22.34
C ASP A 80 -8.87 17.42 -22.59
N THR A 81 -7.66 17.45 -22.01
CA THR A 81 -6.77 18.64 -22.07
C THR A 81 -5.40 18.36 -22.68
N ILE A 82 -5.01 17.09 -22.80
CA ILE A 82 -3.71 16.65 -23.33
C ILE A 82 -4.02 15.60 -24.41
N SER A 83 -3.41 15.75 -25.60
CA SER A 83 -3.62 14.77 -26.67
C SER A 83 -3.15 13.37 -26.26
N PRO A 84 -3.88 12.32 -26.66
CA PRO A 84 -3.52 10.93 -26.33
C PRO A 84 -2.07 10.56 -26.68
N LYS A 85 -1.61 11.01 -27.85
CA LYS A 85 -0.22 10.79 -28.29
C LYS A 85 0.80 11.37 -27.31
N LYS A 86 0.60 12.62 -26.84
CA LYS A 86 1.50 13.25 -25.86
C LYS A 86 1.53 12.53 -24.52
N ILE A 87 0.40 11.94 -24.10
CA ILE A 87 0.34 11.13 -22.88
C ILE A 87 1.13 9.83 -23.06
N ILE A 88 0.97 9.16 -24.19
CA ILE A 88 1.71 7.94 -24.52
C ILE A 88 3.21 8.24 -24.59
N ASP A 89 3.59 9.29 -25.29
CA ASP A 89 4.99 9.70 -25.44
C ASP A 89 5.64 10.08 -24.10
N TRP A 90 4.86 10.64 -23.16
CA TRP A 90 5.37 11.02 -21.84
C TRP A 90 5.70 9.79 -20.97
N PHE A 91 4.91 8.73 -21.05
CA PHE A 91 5.22 7.47 -20.37
C PHE A 91 6.35 6.71 -21.09
N GLY A 92 6.39 6.78 -22.43
CA GLY A 92 7.38 6.08 -23.23
C GLY A 92 7.34 4.58 -22.98
N VAL A 93 8.45 4.04 -22.45
CA VAL A 93 8.60 2.64 -22.06
C VAL A 93 8.34 2.41 -20.56
N ASP A 94 8.22 3.47 -19.77
CA ASP A 94 8.04 3.38 -18.33
C ASP A 94 6.60 3.01 -17.97
N GLU A 95 6.46 2.12 -17.00
CA GLU A 95 5.15 1.81 -16.43
C GLU A 95 4.66 2.96 -15.53
N PRO A 96 3.37 3.34 -15.61
CA PRO A 96 2.78 4.34 -14.71
C PRO A 96 2.94 3.95 -13.24
N LEU A 97 3.33 4.92 -12.42
CA LEU A 97 3.53 4.75 -10.98
C LEU A 97 2.20 4.64 -10.21
N SER A 98 1.11 5.13 -10.78
CA SER A 98 -0.22 5.14 -10.15
C SER A 98 -1.25 4.38 -10.97
N GLY A 99 -2.25 3.82 -10.27
CA GLY A 99 -3.42 3.26 -10.95
C GLY A 99 -4.20 4.31 -11.75
N PHE A 100 -4.18 5.58 -11.32
CA PHE A 100 -4.77 6.67 -12.09
C PHE A 100 -4.02 6.89 -13.41
N GLY A 101 -2.68 6.94 -13.37
CA GLY A 101 -1.85 7.02 -14.57
C GLY A 101 -2.10 5.86 -15.53
N LYS A 102 -2.20 4.62 -15.02
CA LYS A 102 -2.56 3.45 -15.83
C LYS A 102 -3.91 3.63 -16.55
N MET A 103 -4.95 4.12 -15.85
CA MET A 103 -6.25 4.34 -16.48
C MET A 103 -6.17 5.38 -17.60
N ILE A 104 -5.47 6.50 -17.39
CA ILE A 104 -5.35 7.56 -18.39
C ILE A 104 -4.47 7.12 -19.57
N LEU A 105 -3.40 6.39 -19.31
CA LEU A 105 -2.59 5.79 -20.39
C LEU A 105 -3.42 4.80 -21.20
N GLY A 106 -4.18 3.92 -20.53
CA GLY A 106 -5.07 2.98 -21.20
C GLY A 106 -6.10 3.66 -22.09
N GLU A 107 -6.73 4.73 -21.61
CA GLU A 107 -7.63 5.55 -22.42
C GLU A 107 -6.92 6.16 -23.64
N SER A 108 -5.73 6.69 -23.43
CA SER A 108 -4.92 7.29 -24.49
C SER A 108 -4.55 6.26 -25.57
N ILE A 109 -4.21 5.04 -25.16
CA ILE A 109 -3.91 3.93 -26.06
C ILE A 109 -5.14 3.52 -26.89
N ILE A 110 -6.34 3.50 -26.28
CA ILE A 110 -7.60 3.24 -27.00
C ILE A 110 -7.85 4.32 -28.05
N LEU A 111 -7.72 5.58 -27.68
CA LEU A 111 -7.92 6.73 -28.57
C LEU A 111 -6.88 6.77 -29.69
N ASN A 112 -5.72 6.14 -29.49
CA ASN A 112 -4.66 6.00 -30.51
C ASN A 112 -4.78 4.68 -31.32
N GLY A 113 -5.91 3.94 -31.21
CA GLY A 113 -6.25 2.82 -32.07
C GLY A 113 -5.99 1.42 -31.49
N ASN A 114 -5.31 1.27 -30.34
CA ASN A 114 -5.06 -0.06 -29.75
C ASN A 114 -6.03 -0.34 -28.57
N THR A 115 -7.24 -0.75 -28.92
CA THR A 115 -8.31 -0.98 -27.95
C THR A 115 -7.98 -2.08 -26.94
N GLN A 116 -7.44 -3.22 -27.37
CA GLN A 116 -7.19 -4.37 -26.49
C GLN A 116 -6.16 -4.05 -25.39
N LYS A 117 -5.04 -3.48 -25.81
CA LYS A 117 -3.98 -3.06 -24.87
C LYS A 117 -4.50 -2.00 -23.88
N GLY A 118 -5.25 -1.01 -24.40
CA GLY A 118 -5.79 0.06 -23.55
C GLY A 118 -6.80 -0.43 -22.52
N ILE A 119 -7.65 -1.43 -22.85
CA ILE A 119 -8.57 -2.05 -21.88
C ILE A 119 -7.82 -2.73 -20.75
N SER A 120 -6.71 -3.44 -21.02
CA SER A 120 -5.90 -4.05 -19.98
C SER A 120 -5.39 -3.00 -18.97
N TYR A 121 -4.79 -1.91 -19.47
CA TYR A 121 -4.33 -0.81 -18.63
C TYR A 121 -5.44 -0.16 -17.81
N ILE A 122 -6.64 0.04 -18.40
CA ILE A 122 -7.79 0.59 -17.67
C ILE A 122 -8.20 -0.34 -16.52
N LYS A 123 -8.28 -1.64 -16.75
CA LYS A 123 -8.67 -2.62 -15.73
C LYS A 123 -7.64 -2.71 -14.59
N GLU A 124 -6.37 -2.78 -14.92
CA GLU A 124 -5.29 -2.78 -13.93
C GLU A 124 -5.29 -1.48 -13.10
N GLY A 125 -5.38 -0.35 -13.79
CA GLY A 125 -5.45 0.96 -13.15
C GLY A 125 -6.69 1.12 -12.27
N TRP A 126 -7.84 0.65 -12.72
CA TRP A 126 -9.09 0.69 -11.96
C TRP A 126 -8.97 0.04 -10.59
N ILE A 127 -8.27 -1.10 -10.49
CA ILE A 127 -8.09 -1.82 -9.23
C ILE A 127 -7.41 -0.94 -8.18
N THR A 128 -6.35 -0.22 -8.56
CA THR A 128 -5.43 0.45 -7.62
C THR A 128 -5.58 1.97 -7.57
N ALA A 129 -6.33 2.59 -8.50
CA ALA A 129 -6.45 4.04 -8.58
C ALA A 129 -7.04 4.66 -7.31
N GLU A 130 -6.36 5.71 -6.81
CA GLU A 130 -6.89 6.57 -5.75
C GLU A 130 -7.85 7.59 -6.39
N LEU A 131 -9.13 7.44 -6.13
CA LEU A 131 -10.19 8.25 -6.73
C LEU A 131 -11.01 8.98 -5.66
N SER A 132 -11.18 10.26 -5.81
CA SER A 132 -12.18 11.02 -5.05
C SER A 132 -13.60 10.53 -5.36
N LYS A 133 -14.59 10.98 -4.60
CA LYS A 133 -16.01 10.63 -4.82
C LYS A 133 -16.49 11.04 -6.22
N SER A 134 -16.09 12.20 -6.71
CA SER A 134 -16.43 12.72 -8.04
C SER A 134 -15.75 11.92 -9.16
N GLU A 135 -14.44 11.66 -9.00
CA GLU A 135 -13.65 10.88 -9.97
C GLU A 135 -14.15 9.43 -10.07
N LEU A 136 -14.46 8.79 -8.95
CA LEU A 136 -15.06 7.45 -8.97
C LEU A 136 -16.34 7.41 -9.80
N ARG A 137 -17.23 8.40 -9.63
CA ARG A 137 -18.49 8.50 -10.39
C ARG A 137 -18.22 8.73 -11.87
N PHE A 138 -17.28 9.64 -12.18
CA PHE A 138 -16.92 10.01 -13.55
C PHE A 138 -16.29 8.83 -14.30
N TYR A 139 -15.20 8.26 -13.78
CA TYR A 139 -14.49 7.19 -14.47
C TYR A 139 -15.28 5.88 -14.52
N ARG A 140 -16.10 5.57 -13.51
CA ARG A 140 -17.02 4.45 -13.58
C ARG A 140 -18.02 4.59 -14.75
N LYS A 141 -18.54 5.80 -15.01
CA LYS A 141 -19.42 6.06 -16.16
C LYS A 141 -18.64 5.98 -17.48
N LYS A 142 -17.48 6.63 -17.53
CA LYS A 142 -16.60 6.71 -18.71
C LYS A 142 -16.15 5.32 -19.18
N PHE A 143 -15.73 4.48 -18.25
CA PHE A 143 -15.20 3.14 -18.56
C PHE A 143 -16.22 2.00 -18.41
N LYS A 144 -17.52 2.31 -18.28
CA LYS A 144 -18.58 1.31 -18.05
C LYS A 144 -18.54 0.13 -19.04
N LYS A 145 -18.24 0.39 -20.30
CA LYS A 145 -18.19 -0.64 -21.35
C LYS A 145 -16.99 -1.58 -21.27
N TYR A 146 -15.97 -1.20 -20.51
CA TYR A 146 -14.72 -1.97 -20.36
C TYR A 146 -14.63 -2.71 -19.03
N LEU A 147 -15.38 -2.26 -18.00
CA LEU A 147 -15.35 -2.81 -16.66
C LEU A 147 -16.51 -3.78 -16.43
N ASN A 148 -16.21 -4.93 -15.87
CA ASN A 148 -17.19 -5.95 -15.48
C ASN A 148 -17.26 -6.13 -13.95
N ALA A 149 -18.11 -7.03 -13.46
CA ALA A 149 -18.30 -7.28 -12.03
C ALA A 149 -16.99 -7.71 -11.33
N ASP A 150 -16.15 -8.51 -12.00
CA ASP A 150 -14.88 -8.98 -11.46
C ASP A 150 -13.89 -7.82 -11.20
N ASP A 151 -13.85 -6.83 -12.09
CA ASP A 151 -13.01 -5.64 -11.92
C ASP A 151 -13.42 -4.82 -10.68
N TYR A 152 -14.71 -4.77 -10.36
CA TYR A 152 -15.21 -4.14 -9.13
C TYR A 152 -14.86 -4.95 -7.89
N ILE A 153 -14.95 -6.28 -7.96
CA ILE A 153 -14.58 -7.18 -6.87
C ILE A 153 -13.09 -7.06 -6.56
N LYS A 154 -12.22 -7.10 -7.57
CA LYS A 154 -10.78 -6.92 -7.42
C LYS A 154 -10.43 -5.57 -6.79
N ARG A 155 -11.12 -4.50 -7.23
CA ARG A 155 -10.96 -3.19 -6.60
C ARG A 155 -11.39 -3.20 -5.13
N ALA A 156 -12.52 -3.83 -4.79
CA ALA A 156 -13.00 -3.92 -3.42
C ALA A 156 -11.99 -4.67 -2.54
N ASP A 157 -11.41 -5.75 -3.04
CA ASP A 157 -10.39 -6.52 -2.35
C ASP A 157 -9.13 -5.68 -2.10
N TYR A 158 -8.61 -5.01 -3.14
CA TYR A 158 -7.49 -4.08 -3.00
C TYR A 158 -7.75 -3.01 -1.93
N LEU A 159 -8.91 -2.38 -1.95
CA LEU A 159 -9.29 -1.34 -0.98
C LEU A 159 -9.40 -1.90 0.44
N ALA A 160 -9.94 -3.11 0.59
CA ALA A 160 -10.03 -3.80 1.87
C ALA A 160 -8.65 -4.12 2.44
N TRP A 161 -7.78 -4.76 1.67
CA TRP A 161 -6.41 -5.06 2.09
C TRP A 161 -5.59 -3.81 2.45
N ASN A 162 -5.86 -2.67 1.81
CA ASN A 162 -5.18 -1.40 2.06
C ASN A 162 -5.89 -0.50 3.07
N ASN A 163 -6.90 -1.03 3.79
CA ASN A 163 -7.64 -0.34 4.86
C ASN A 163 -8.25 1.00 4.40
N LYS A 164 -8.68 1.06 3.12
CA LYS A 164 -9.29 2.25 2.49
C LYS A 164 -10.79 2.31 2.80
N TYR A 165 -11.14 2.58 4.06
CA TYR A 165 -12.51 2.52 4.60
C TYR A 165 -13.55 3.28 3.76
N TRP A 166 -13.28 4.56 3.45
CA TRP A 166 -14.24 5.41 2.75
C TRP A 166 -14.37 5.07 1.27
N ASP A 167 -13.26 4.66 0.64
CA ASP A 167 -13.24 4.25 -0.76
C ASP A 167 -14.03 2.95 -0.95
N LEU A 168 -13.80 1.99 -0.07
CA LEU A 168 -14.55 0.74 -0.05
C LEU A 168 -16.04 0.99 0.22
N LYS A 169 -16.40 1.81 1.21
CA LYS A 169 -17.79 2.17 1.51
C LYS A 169 -18.52 2.75 0.29
N ARG A 170 -17.83 3.57 -0.51
CA ARG A 170 -18.40 4.14 -1.74
C ARG A 170 -18.60 3.12 -2.86
N LEU A 171 -17.79 2.04 -2.84
CA LEU A 171 -17.81 1.01 -3.87
C LEU A 171 -18.88 -0.06 -3.64
N LEU A 172 -19.23 -0.37 -2.37
CA LEU A 172 -20.11 -1.48 -1.98
C LEU A 172 -21.36 -1.61 -2.82
N ARG A 173 -22.09 -0.53 -3.06
CA ARG A 173 -23.35 -0.50 -3.84
C ARG A 173 -23.23 -0.91 -5.31
N TYR A 174 -22.01 -1.10 -5.81
CA TYR A 174 -21.74 -1.50 -7.19
C TYR A 174 -21.29 -2.96 -7.31
N LEU A 175 -21.18 -3.65 -6.17
CA LEU A 175 -20.77 -5.05 -6.12
C LEU A 175 -21.98 -5.99 -6.30
N PRO A 176 -21.77 -7.21 -6.83
CA PRO A 176 -22.75 -8.27 -6.73
C PRO A 176 -23.10 -8.54 -5.26
N LYS A 177 -24.37 -8.94 -4.98
CA LYS A 177 -24.94 -9.01 -3.62
C LYS A 177 -24.09 -9.80 -2.63
N ASP A 178 -23.59 -10.96 -3.01
CA ASP A 178 -22.76 -11.81 -2.13
C ASP A 178 -21.45 -11.11 -1.73
N TYR A 179 -20.82 -10.42 -2.68
CA TYR A 179 -19.60 -9.65 -2.45
C TYR A 179 -19.88 -8.35 -1.68
N GLU A 180 -21.02 -7.71 -1.91
CA GLU A 180 -21.46 -6.58 -1.10
C GLU A 180 -21.52 -6.95 0.37
N LEU A 181 -22.09 -8.11 0.71
CA LEU A 181 -22.18 -8.60 2.09
C LEU A 181 -20.79 -8.88 2.68
N LEU A 182 -19.91 -9.56 1.93
CA LEU A 182 -18.53 -9.83 2.34
C LEU A 182 -17.78 -8.52 2.63
N TYR A 183 -17.74 -7.60 1.67
CA TYR A 183 -16.95 -6.37 1.81
C TYR A 183 -17.60 -5.36 2.75
N THR A 184 -18.90 -5.44 3.01
CA THR A 184 -19.54 -4.68 4.09
C THR A 184 -19.02 -5.15 5.45
N ALA A 185 -18.94 -6.45 5.70
CA ALA A 185 -18.38 -6.98 6.93
C ALA A 185 -16.90 -6.59 7.09
N ARG A 186 -16.09 -6.73 6.03
CA ARG A 186 -14.69 -6.30 6.03
C ARG A 186 -14.55 -4.79 6.30
N GLN A 187 -15.37 -3.96 5.68
CA GLN A 187 -15.37 -2.50 5.86
C GLN A 187 -15.71 -2.11 7.32
N LEU A 188 -16.71 -2.73 7.94
CA LEU A 188 -17.05 -2.46 9.34
C LEU A 188 -15.95 -2.88 10.31
N LEU A 189 -15.24 -3.98 10.02
CA LEU A 189 -14.09 -4.46 10.80
C LEU A 189 -12.89 -3.49 10.78
N MET A 190 -12.78 -2.60 9.78
CA MET A 190 -11.73 -1.57 9.74
C MET A 190 -11.90 -0.47 10.78
N SER A 191 -13.07 -0.34 11.36
CA SER A 191 -13.44 0.75 12.26
C SER A 191 -13.92 0.23 13.63
N LYS A 192 -14.23 1.16 14.53
CA LYS A 192 -14.87 0.85 15.81
C LYS A 192 -16.42 0.81 15.71
N SER A 193 -16.95 0.67 14.50
CA SER A 193 -18.41 0.69 14.24
C SER A 193 -19.14 -0.44 14.96
N TYR A 194 -20.40 -0.17 15.30
CA TYR A 194 -21.35 -1.18 15.78
C TYR A 194 -21.84 -2.05 14.61
N GLY A 195 -22.46 -3.20 14.92
CA GLY A 195 -23.08 -4.07 13.92
C GLY A 195 -22.13 -5.03 13.20
N VAL A 196 -20.88 -5.15 13.66
CA VAL A 196 -19.88 -6.05 13.09
C VAL A 196 -20.36 -7.50 13.10
N ASP A 197 -20.90 -7.99 14.22
CA ASP A 197 -21.34 -9.41 14.34
C ASP A 197 -22.53 -9.67 13.42
N ASN A 198 -23.49 -8.75 13.31
CA ASN A 198 -24.60 -8.86 12.38
C ASN A 198 -24.14 -8.84 10.91
N ALA A 199 -23.13 -8.03 10.58
CA ALA A 199 -22.57 -8.03 9.22
C ALA A 199 -21.85 -9.35 8.90
N ILE A 200 -21.08 -9.90 9.84
CA ILE A 200 -20.40 -11.19 9.68
C ILE A 200 -21.42 -12.35 9.55
N SER A 201 -22.52 -12.33 10.31
CA SER A 201 -23.56 -13.38 10.22
C SER A 201 -24.21 -13.43 8.84
N LYS A 202 -24.34 -12.29 8.16
CA LYS A 202 -24.92 -12.16 6.82
C LYS A 202 -23.96 -12.56 5.68
N VAL A 203 -22.67 -12.76 5.97
CA VAL A 203 -21.71 -13.19 4.95
C VAL A 203 -22.10 -14.59 4.45
N PRO A 204 -22.23 -14.80 3.13
CA PRO A 204 -22.55 -16.11 2.56
C PRO A 204 -21.57 -17.21 2.99
N ALA A 205 -22.08 -18.44 3.13
CA ALA A 205 -21.30 -19.58 3.62
C ALA A 205 -19.99 -19.80 2.84
N LYS A 206 -20.01 -19.61 1.52
CA LYS A 206 -18.84 -19.75 0.65
C LYS A 206 -17.69 -18.77 0.99
N PHE A 207 -17.97 -17.65 1.67
CA PHE A 207 -16.97 -16.66 2.07
C PHE A 207 -16.62 -16.67 3.55
N LYS A 208 -17.21 -17.55 4.35
CA LYS A 208 -16.89 -17.59 5.80
C LYS A 208 -15.44 -17.90 6.11
N ASN A 209 -14.77 -18.60 5.19
CA ASN A 209 -13.33 -18.89 5.26
C ASN A 209 -12.47 -17.98 4.39
N ASP A 210 -13.01 -16.84 3.91
CA ASP A 210 -12.24 -15.86 3.15
C ASP A 210 -11.06 -15.34 3.98
N ALA A 211 -9.87 -15.33 3.36
CA ALA A 211 -8.63 -14.93 4.04
C ALA A 211 -8.68 -13.48 4.51
N GLY A 212 -9.18 -12.57 3.66
CA GLY A 212 -9.29 -11.15 4.00
C GLY A 212 -10.28 -10.90 5.13
N LEU A 213 -11.41 -11.61 5.14
CA LEU A 213 -12.38 -11.53 6.25
C LEU A 213 -11.76 -12.04 7.57
N ASN A 214 -11.05 -13.16 7.54
CA ASN A 214 -10.39 -13.71 8.74
C ASN A 214 -9.26 -12.80 9.22
N TYR A 215 -8.48 -12.20 8.30
CA TYR A 215 -7.48 -11.20 8.63
C TYR A 215 -8.09 -9.95 9.30
N ASP A 216 -9.16 -9.41 8.75
CA ASP A 216 -9.83 -8.23 9.30
C ASP A 216 -10.46 -8.54 10.68
N ARG A 217 -11.02 -9.75 10.89
CA ARG A 217 -11.51 -10.23 12.19
C ARG A 217 -10.39 -10.37 13.22
N LEU A 218 -9.26 -10.98 12.82
CA LEU A 218 -8.06 -11.09 13.64
C LEU A 218 -7.59 -9.73 14.15
N LYS A 219 -7.35 -8.81 13.21
CA LYS A 219 -6.90 -7.45 13.48
C LYS A 219 -7.86 -6.67 14.37
N TRP A 220 -9.17 -6.79 14.12
CA TRP A 220 -10.22 -6.15 14.92
C TRP A 220 -10.24 -6.67 16.35
N ARG A 221 -10.15 -8.00 16.57
CA ARG A 221 -10.10 -8.63 17.89
C ARG A 221 -8.85 -8.18 18.66
N ARG A 222 -7.68 -8.25 18.01
CA ARG A 222 -6.41 -7.81 18.64
C ARG A 222 -6.49 -6.35 19.09
N LYS A 223 -6.97 -5.45 18.23
CA LYS A 223 -7.11 -4.03 18.56
C LYS A 223 -8.04 -3.74 19.73
N ARG A 224 -8.88 -4.70 20.10
CA ARG A 224 -9.78 -4.65 21.27
C ARG A 224 -9.25 -5.42 22.48
N GLY A 225 -7.97 -5.81 22.46
CA GLY A 225 -7.36 -6.58 23.56
C GLY A 225 -7.79 -8.05 23.63
N ARG A 226 -8.59 -8.55 22.69
CA ARG A 226 -9.08 -9.94 22.67
C ARG A 226 -8.05 -10.88 22.05
N VAL A 227 -6.86 -10.99 22.68
CA VAL A 227 -5.72 -11.74 22.14
C VAL A 227 -6.07 -13.22 21.98
N ASP A 228 -6.67 -13.86 22.97
CA ASP A 228 -6.94 -15.30 22.94
C ASP A 228 -7.90 -15.65 21.77
N SER A 229 -8.94 -14.86 21.54
CA SER A 229 -9.84 -15.08 20.39
C SER A 229 -9.20 -14.70 19.04
N SER A 230 -8.12 -13.91 19.03
CA SER A 230 -7.29 -13.68 17.84
C SER A 230 -6.42 -14.90 17.53
N VAL A 231 -5.85 -15.53 18.55
CA VAL A 231 -5.08 -16.77 18.44
C VAL A 231 -5.94 -17.90 17.87
N GLU A 232 -7.21 -18.03 18.27
CA GLU A 232 -8.13 -19.02 17.71
C GLU A 232 -8.25 -18.94 16.18
N ILE A 233 -8.21 -17.73 15.60
CA ILE A 233 -8.23 -17.56 14.15
C ILE A 233 -6.91 -18.09 13.57
N LEU A 234 -5.76 -17.66 14.11
CA LEU A 234 -4.44 -18.06 13.59
C LEU A 234 -4.18 -19.58 13.66
N VAL A 235 -4.75 -20.24 14.63
CA VAL A 235 -4.63 -21.71 14.78
C VAL A 235 -5.52 -22.46 13.78
N LYS A 236 -6.67 -21.88 13.38
CA LYS A 236 -7.66 -22.53 12.51
C LYS A 236 -7.43 -22.32 11.02
N ILE A 237 -6.77 -21.23 10.62
CA ILE A 237 -6.54 -20.94 9.21
C ILE A 237 -5.45 -21.82 8.59
N LYS A 238 -5.50 -21.98 7.26
CA LYS A 238 -4.41 -22.60 6.50
C LYS A 238 -3.24 -21.61 6.41
N ASN A 239 -2.04 -22.06 6.78
CA ASN A 239 -0.83 -21.25 6.73
C ASN A 239 -0.06 -21.49 5.42
N THR A 240 -0.71 -21.24 4.29
CA THR A 240 -0.12 -21.35 2.96
C THR A 240 -0.17 -19.97 2.28
N LYS A 241 0.80 -19.70 1.41
CA LYS A 241 0.87 -18.45 0.66
C LYS A 241 -0.42 -18.19 -0.14
N ASP A 242 -0.95 -19.24 -0.77
CA ASP A 242 -2.18 -19.17 -1.58
C ASP A 242 -3.41 -18.77 -0.75
N TYR A 243 -3.55 -19.34 0.47
CA TYR A 243 -4.66 -18.97 1.34
C TYR A 243 -4.48 -17.56 1.91
N LEU A 244 -3.29 -17.23 2.42
CA LEU A 244 -3.07 -15.96 3.11
C LEU A 244 -3.15 -14.75 2.19
N VAL A 245 -2.90 -14.90 0.88
CA VAL A 245 -2.90 -13.86 -0.16
C VAL A 245 -1.87 -12.74 0.12
N ARG A 246 -1.82 -12.26 1.34
CA ARG A 246 -0.93 -11.20 1.83
C ARG A 246 -0.22 -11.63 3.12
N PRO A 247 0.70 -12.60 3.06
CA PRO A 247 1.42 -13.10 4.24
C PRO A 247 2.22 -12.01 4.97
N ASP A 248 2.68 -10.97 4.26
CA ASP A 248 3.30 -9.77 4.81
C ASP A 248 2.41 -9.07 5.85
N LYS A 249 1.13 -8.89 5.54
CA LYS A 249 0.17 -8.28 6.47
C LYS A 249 -0.16 -9.16 7.65
N TRP A 250 -0.27 -10.48 7.41
CA TRP A 250 -0.47 -11.45 8.49
C TRP A 250 0.70 -11.49 9.44
N TRP A 251 1.94 -11.36 8.93
CA TRP A 251 3.13 -11.32 9.78
C TRP A 251 3.07 -10.19 10.82
N PHE A 252 2.70 -9.01 10.43
CA PHE A 252 2.54 -7.89 11.36
C PHE A 252 1.63 -8.21 12.56
N GLU A 253 0.53 -8.89 12.32
CA GLU A 253 -0.40 -9.31 13.39
C GLU A 253 0.19 -10.48 14.23
N ARG A 254 0.86 -11.44 13.57
CA ARG A 254 1.52 -12.57 14.23
C ARG A 254 2.63 -12.11 15.16
N GLU A 255 3.46 -11.19 14.73
CA GLU A 255 4.54 -10.62 15.55
C GLU A 255 4.00 -10.04 16.86
N ILE A 256 2.97 -9.19 16.78
CA ILE A 256 2.36 -8.56 17.96
C ILE A 256 1.74 -9.62 18.89
N ILE A 257 1.03 -10.60 18.33
CA ILE A 257 0.38 -11.64 19.11
C ILE A 257 1.41 -12.55 19.76
N SER A 258 2.47 -12.95 19.07
CA SER A 258 3.54 -13.79 19.63
C SER A 258 4.23 -13.08 20.79
N ARG A 259 4.53 -11.78 20.70
CA ARG A 259 5.07 -10.99 21.82
C ARG A 259 4.12 -10.98 23.03
N SER A 260 2.82 -10.84 22.78
CA SER A 260 1.81 -10.90 23.84
C SER A 260 1.73 -12.28 24.50
N LEU A 261 1.90 -13.36 23.72
CA LEU A 261 1.93 -14.72 24.23
C LEU A 261 3.19 -15.01 25.06
N ILE A 262 4.35 -14.48 24.66
CA ILE A 262 5.61 -14.53 25.44
C ILE A 262 5.40 -13.84 26.80
N TYR A 263 4.82 -12.66 26.80
CA TYR A 263 4.50 -11.96 28.06
C TYR A 263 3.57 -12.80 28.97
N LYS A 264 2.63 -13.54 28.38
CA LYS A 264 1.73 -14.46 29.09
C LYS A 264 2.39 -15.82 29.39
N LYS A 265 3.68 -16.00 29.16
CA LYS A 265 4.46 -17.24 29.34
C LYS A 265 3.92 -18.44 28.52
N LYS A 266 3.20 -18.20 27.41
CA LYS A 266 2.66 -19.23 26.49
C LYS A 266 3.66 -19.46 25.34
N TYR A 267 4.89 -19.88 25.66
CA TYR A 267 6.04 -19.87 24.75
C TYR A 267 5.87 -20.79 23.53
N ALA A 268 5.45 -22.04 23.71
CA ALA A 268 5.20 -22.96 22.60
C ALA A 268 4.15 -22.45 21.64
N LEU A 269 3.09 -21.80 22.14
CA LEU A 269 2.07 -21.19 21.30
C LEU A 269 2.60 -19.94 20.58
N ALA A 270 3.43 -19.12 21.25
CA ALA A 270 4.11 -17.97 20.65
C ALA A 270 4.99 -18.40 19.47
N TYR A 271 5.77 -19.45 19.65
CA TYR A 271 6.58 -20.05 18.59
C TYR A 271 5.71 -20.54 17.42
N LYS A 272 4.68 -21.35 17.71
CA LYS A 272 3.75 -21.83 16.67
C LYS A 272 3.13 -20.71 15.86
N ILE A 273 2.79 -19.58 16.49
CA ILE A 273 2.24 -18.42 15.78
C ILE A 273 3.29 -17.71 14.96
N ALA A 274 4.52 -17.55 15.45
CA ALA A 274 5.60 -16.88 14.74
C ALA A 274 6.09 -17.69 13.55
N SER A 275 6.38 -18.99 13.73
CA SER A 275 6.98 -19.85 12.70
C SER A 275 6.05 -20.19 11.53
N ASN A 276 4.72 -20.15 11.73
CA ASN A 276 3.74 -20.44 10.66
C ASN A 276 3.41 -19.24 9.79
N HIS A 277 4.41 -18.49 9.30
CA HIS A 277 4.22 -17.21 8.59
C HIS A 277 3.97 -17.33 7.08
N ALA A 278 4.36 -18.42 6.44
CA ALA A 278 4.24 -18.65 4.99
C ALA A 278 4.90 -17.57 4.09
N LEU A 279 5.86 -16.84 4.64
CA LEU A 279 6.72 -15.91 3.91
C LEU A 279 7.90 -16.67 3.29
N THR A 280 8.45 -16.18 2.19
CA THR A 280 9.56 -16.81 1.47
C THR A 280 10.77 -15.91 1.32
N ASP A 281 10.58 -14.60 1.40
CA ASP A 281 11.61 -13.58 1.19
C ASP A 281 11.18 -12.23 1.79
N GLY A 282 12.08 -11.27 1.74
CA GLY A 282 11.84 -9.90 2.15
C GLY A 282 12.06 -9.64 3.64
N PRO A 283 11.87 -8.37 4.08
CA PRO A 283 12.14 -7.96 5.46
C PRO A 283 11.21 -8.62 6.47
N GLU A 284 9.97 -8.94 6.10
CA GLU A 284 9.01 -9.63 6.94
C GLU A 284 9.41 -11.09 7.17
N TYR A 285 9.96 -11.76 6.15
CA TYR A 285 10.52 -13.11 6.26
C TYR A 285 11.70 -13.11 7.24
N ALA A 286 12.65 -12.20 7.04
CA ALA A 286 13.80 -12.07 7.93
C ALA A 286 13.36 -11.82 9.39
N ALA A 287 12.36 -10.94 9.60
CA ALA A 287 11.83 -10.67 10.93
C ALA A 287 11.14 -11.92 11.55
N ALA A 288 10.46 -12.72 10.74
CA ALA A 288 9.76 -13.93 11.16
C ALA A 288 10.72 -15.03 11.56
N GLU A 289 11.73 -15.30 10.74
CA GLU A 289 12.77 -16.28 11.04
C GLU A 289 13.57 -15.87 12.29
N TRP A 290 14.00 -14.60 12.35
CA TRP A 290 14.71 -14.13 13.54
C TRP A 290 13.86 -14.28 14.82
N MET A 291 12.58 -13.92 14.77
CA MET A 291 11.70 -14.02 15.94
C MET A 291 11.45 -15.47 16.35
N SER A 292 11.29 -16.36 15.38
CA SER A 292 11.08 -17.80 15.63
C SER A 292 12.33 -18.43 16.29
N GLY A 293 13.51 -18.11 15.76
CA GLY A 293 14.78 -18.54 16.36
C GLY A 293 14.99 -17.99 17.77
N TRP A 294 14.66 -16.70 17.97
CA TRP A 294 14.74 -16.10 19.30
C TRP A 294 13.80 -16.76 20.32
N ILE A 295 12.58 -17.09 19.93
CA ILE A 295 11.65 -17.80 20.82
C ILE A 295 12.15 -19.20 21.11
N ALA A 296 12.62 -19.92 20.10
CA ALA A 296 13.14 -21.28 20.25
C ALA A 296 14.33 -21.32 21.23
N LEU A 297 15.31 -20.43 21.06
CA LEU A 297 16.50 -20.39 21.90
C LEU A 297 16.20 -19.90 23.32
N SER A 298 15.49 -18.75 23.45
CA SER A 298 15.39 -18.04 24.73
C SER A 298 14.26 -18.53 25.63
N PHE A 299 13.26 -19.23 25.11
CA PHE A 299 12.06 -19.59 25.85
C PHE A 299 11.66 -21.07 25.75
N LEU A 300 12.13 -21.78 24.72
CA LEU A 300 11.88 -23.22 24.56
C LEU A 300 13.10 -24.08 24.89
N ASP A 301 14.26 -23.44 25.07
CA ASP A 301 15.54 -24.13 25.30
C ASP A 301 15.87 -25.15 24.19
N ASP A 302 15.55 -24.78 22.95
CA ASP A 302 15.76 -25.62 21.77
C ASP A 302 16.77 -24.94 20.81
N PRO A 303 18.09 -25.14 21.04
CA PRO A 303 19.12 -24.52 20.21
C PRO A 303 19.18 -25.07 18.78
N LEU A 304 18.81 -26.33 18.55
CA LEU A 304 18.79 -26.93 17.22
C LEU A 304 17.70 -26.27 16.35
N LEU A 305 16.51 -26.14 16.89
CA LEU A 305 15.40 -25.46 16.22
C LEU A 305 15.71 -23.98 15.98
N ALA A 306 16.37 -23.32 16.95
CA ALA A 306 16.78 -21.94 16.82
C ALA A 306 17.84 -21.76 15.71
N LYS A 307 18.77 -22.70 15.56
CA LYS A 307 19.81 -22.68 14.54
C LYS A 307 19.19 -22.63 13.14
N ASP A 308 18.24 -23.51 12.84
CA ASP A 308 17.61 -23.54 11.51
C ASP A 308 16.99 -22.17 11.15
N HIS A 309 16.32 -21.53 12.10
CA HIS A 309 15.73 -20.20 11.90
C HIS A 309 16.78 -19.11 11.74
N PHE A 310 17.86 -19.12 12.52
CA PHE A 310 18.92 -18.12 12.38
C PHE A 310 19.76 -18.30 11.12
N GLU A 311 19.95 -19.54 10.63
CA GLU A 311 20.55 -19.81 9.33
C GLU A 311 19.65 -19.28 8.20
N ASN A 312 18.34 -19.55 8.25
CA ASN A 312 17.37 -18.98 7.33
C ASN A 312 17.41 -17.44 7.32
N PHE A 313 17.45 -16.82 8.51
CA PHE A 313 17.60 -15.38 8.61
C PHE A 313 18.92 -14.91 7.99
N TYR A 314 20.05 -15.49 8.38
CA TYR A 314 21.40 -15.08 7.95
C TYR A 314 21.57 -15.16 6.43
N ASN A 315 21.07 -16.24 5.84
CA ASN A 315 21.19 -16.50 4.39
C ASN A 315 20.27 -15.58 3.53
N ASN A 316 19.27 -14.95 4.13
CA ASN A 316 18.31 -14.11 3.43
C ASN A 316 18.43 -12.61 3.72
N VAL A 317 19.52 -12.17 4.38
CA VAL A 317 19.79 -10.76 4.64
C VAL A 317 21.08 -10.32 3.98
N GLY A 318 21.12 -9.11 3.40
CA GLY A 318 22.32 -8.57 2.72
C GLY A 318 22.94 -7.34 3.36
N TYR A 319 22.22 -6.68 4.29
CA TYR A 319 22.79 -5.50 4.95
C TYR A 319 23.73 -5.88 6.08
N PRO A 320 24.90 -5.19 6.24
CA PRO A 320 25.92 -5.50 7.26
C PRO A 320 25.35 -5.65 8.67
N ILE A 321 24.45 -4.77 9.10
CA ILE A 321 23.80 -4.82 10.42
C ILE A 321 22.97 -6.12 10.58
N SER A 322 22.23 -6.51 9.56
CA SER A 322 21.41 -7.73 9.61
C SER A 322 22.28 -8.98 9.60
N THR A 323 23.32 -9.01 8.76
CA THR A 323 24.28 -10.12 8.69
C THR A 323 25.02 -10.29 10.02
N SER A 324 25.51 -9.20 10.62
CA SER A 324 26.17 -9.23 11.94
C SER A 324 25.23 -9.75 13.04
N ARG A 325 23.94 -9.37 12.97
CA ARG A 325 22.91 -9.86 13.90
C ARG A 325 22.71 -11.37 13.75
N GLY A 326 22.64 -11.89 12.53
CA GLY A 326 22.54 -13.34 12.28
C GLY A 326 23.73 -14.10 12.80
N ALA A 327 24.95 -13.66 12.46
CA ALA A 327 26.19 -14.24 12.94
C ALA A 327 26.27 -14.27 14.49
N TYR A 328 25.87 -13.18 15.14
CA TYR A 328 25.84 -13.11 16.60
C TYR A 328 24.90 -14.18 17.20
N TRP A 329 23.67 -14.31 16.71
CA TRP A 329 22.74 -15.30 17.25
C TRP A 329 23.17 -16.74 16.96
N LEU A 330 23.79 -17.01 15.82
CA LEU A 330 24.39 -18.31 15.50
C LEU A 330 25.56 -18.63 16.44
N SER A 331 26.40 -17.64 16.79
CA SER A 331 27.50 -17.85 17.72
C SER A 331 27.09 -18.20 19.15
N LEU A 332 25.89 -17.81 19.57
CA LEU A 332 25.33 -18.17 20.88
C LEU A 332 24.89 -19.63 20.97
N ILE A 333 24.72 -20.32 19.83
CA ILE A 333 24.32 -21.72 19.78
C ILE A 333 25.53 -22.65 19.78
N HIS A 334 26.63 -22.19 19.22
CA HIS A 334 27.90 -22.95 19.18
C HIS A 334 28.67 -22.85 20.48
#